data_82c1de04aa18da06e2b4e57f28248ce9
#
_entry.id   82c1de04aa18da06e2b4e57f28248ce9
#
_cell.length_a   1.000
_cell.length_b   1.000
_cell.length_c   1.000
_cell.angle_alpha   90.00
_cell.angle_beta   90.00
_cell.angle_gamma   90.00
#
_symmetry.space_group_name_H-M   'P 1'
#
loop_
_entity.id
_entity.type
_entity.pdbx_description
1 polymer ?
#
loop_
_entity_poly.entity_id
_entity_poly.type
_entity_poly.pdbx_seq_one_letter_code
_entity_poly.pdbx_strand_id
1 'polypeptide(L)'
;SKPIPSVGPNDALIRITTTTICGTDVHILKGEYPVAKGLTVGHEPVGVIEKLGSAVVGYTEGQRVIAGAICPNFNSYAAQDGAPSQDGSYLIPQGMCGCHGFKATAGWRFGNLIDGTQAEYVLVPDAQANLAPIPDGLTDEQVLMCPDIMSTGFKGAENANIRIGDTVVVFAQGPIGLCATAGARLLGATTIIAVDGNDHRLGIAQKMGADVTLNFKNCDVIDEIMKITGGRGADSAIEALGTQATFESALRSIKPGGTLSSLGVYSEDLKIPLSAFAAGLGDHKINTALCPGGKERMRRLMNVLASNRLDLGLLVTHQYKLDDIVAAYDLFAHQRDGVLKVAIKPQ
;
A
#
# COMPACT_ATOMS: atom_id res chain seq x y z
N SER A 1 6.51 2.66 -27.74
CA SER A 1 5.05 2.37 -27.71
C SER A 1 4.82 0.87 -27.77
N LYS A 2 3.73 0.41 -27.16
CA LYS A 2 3.26 -0.99 -27.16
C LYS A 2 1.87 -1.07 -27.79
N PRO A 3 1.47 -2.24 -28.33
CA PRO A 3 0.09 -2.47 -28.75
C PRO A 3 -0.88 -2.33 -27.56
N ILE A 4 -2.08 -1.82 -27.82
CA ILE A 4 -3.16 -1.83 -26.82
C ILE A 4 -3.52 -3.30 -26.53
N PRO A 5 -3.64 -3.71 -25.25
CA PRO A 5 -3.94 -5.10 -24.90
C PRO A 5 -5.30 -5.55 -25.42
N SER A 6 -5.41 -6.83 -25.82
CA SER A 6 -6.68 -7.43 -26.13
C SER A 6 -7.45 -7.79 -24.85
N VAL A 7 -8.77 -7.58 -24.87
CA VAL A 7 -9.64 -7.82 -23.71
C VAL A 7 -10.16 -9.25 -23.75
N GLY A 8 -9.84 -10.03 -22.71
CA GLY A 8 -10.41 -11.34 -22.48
C GLY A 8 -11.86 -11.26 -21.95
N PRO A 9 -12.58 -12.38 -21.94
CA PRO A 9 -14.00 -12.39 -21.51
C PRO A 9 -14.24 -11.82 -20.11
N ASN A 10 -13.31 -12.03 -19.16
CA ASN A 10 -13.44 -11.61 -17.76
C ASN A 10 -12.70 -10.32 -17.44
N ASP A 11 -12.05 -9.70 -18.43
CA ASP A 11 -11.14 -8.58 -18.22
C ASP A 11 -11.80 -7.26 -18.62
N ALA A 12 -11.16 -6.14 -18.29
CA ALA A 12 -11.52 -4.83 -18.80
C ALA A 12 -10.28 -4.05 -19.20
N LEU A 13 -10.38 -3.30 -20.29
CA LEU A 13 -9.39 -2.30 -20.69
C LEU A 13 -9.77 -0.98 -20.06
N ILE A 14 -8.83 -0.39 -19.35
CA ILE A 14 -8.99 0.91 -18.70
C ILE A 14 -8.09 1.92 -19.40
N ARG A 15 -8.68 3.03 -19.82
CA ARG A 15 -7.94 4.21 -20.22
C ARG A 15 -7.57 4.99 -18.96
N ILE A 16 -6.28 5.09 -18.69
CA ILE A 16 -5.74 5.73 -17.48
C ILE A 16 -5.96 7.24 -17.56
N THR A 17 -6.54 7.82 -16.53
CA THR A 17 -6.64 9.28 -16.33
C THR A 17 -5.58 9.77 -15.38
N THR A 18 -5.22 8.96 -14.39
CA THR A 18 -4.16 9.28 -13.43
C THR A 18 -3.54 7.98 -12.91
N THR A 19 -2.22 7.97 -12.79
CA THR A 19 -1.45 6.95 -12.09
C THR A 19 -0.36 7.62 -11.25
N THR A 20 0.53 6.88 -10.61
CA THR A 20 1.57 7.45 -9.76
C THR A 20 2.84 6.62 -9.79
N ILE A 21 3.90 7.16 -9.17
CA ILE A 21 5.16 6.46 -8.92
C ILE A 21 5.18 5.96 -7.49
N CYS A 22 5.52 4.70 -7.30
CA CYS A 22 5.73 4.06 -6.01
C CYS A 22 7.22 3.80 -5.75
N GLY A 23 7.60 3.63 -4.49
CA GLY A 23 8.95 3.19 -4.12
C GLY A 23 9.33 1.85 -4.77
N THR A 24 8.38 0.96 -4.92
CA THR A 24 8.55 -0.33 -5.62
C THR A 24 8.99 -0.16 -7.07
N ASP A 25 8.46 0.83 -7.78
CA ASP A 25 8.86 1.12 -9.17
C ASP A 25 10.33 1.55 -9.24
N VAL A 26 10.80 2.31 -8.23
CA VAL A 26 12.21 2.71 -8.12
C VAL A 26 13.10 1.50 -7.85
N HIS A 27 12.68 0.56 -6.99
CA HIS A 27 13.40 -0.68 -6.73
C HIS A 27 13.50 -1.56 -7.99
N ILE A 28 12.44 -1.62 -8.80
CA ILE A 28 12.46 -2.31 -10.10
C ILE A 28 13.48 -1.67 -11.04
N LEU A 29 13.48 -0.34 -11.18
CA LEU A 29 14.41 0.37 -12.06
C LEU A 29 15.88 0.19 -11.64
N LYS A 30 16.15 0.06 -10.35
CA LYS A 30 17.49 -0.24 -9.81
C LYS A 30 17.88 -1.70 -9.97
N GLY A 31 16.97 -2.58 -10.37
CA GLY A 31 17.21 -4.03 -10.47
C GLY A 31 17.21 -4.75 -9.13
N GLU A 32 16.74 -4.10 -8.06
CA GLU A 32 16.61 -4.67 -6.71
C GLU A 32 15.41 -5.62 -6.63
N TYR A 33 14.40 -5.41 -7.47
CA TYR A 33 13.26 -6.30 -7.61
C TYR A 33 13.16 -6.81 -9.06
N PRO A 34 13.33 -8.13 -9.29
CA PRO A 34 13.41 -8.68 -10.64
C PRO A 34 12.03 -8.76 -11.30
N VAL A 35 11.86 -8.08 -12.43
CA VAL A 35 10.72 -8.18 -13.34
C VAL A 35 11.20 -8.44 -14.77
N ALA A 36 10.30 -8.88 -15.64
CA ALA A 36 10.66 -9.12 -17.05
C ALA A 36 11.09 -7.80 -17.73
N LYS A 37 12.19 -7.85 -18.48
CA LYS A 37 12.65 -6.68 -19.25
C LYS A 37 11.60 -6.28 -20.29
N GLY A 38 11.39 -4.97 -20.42
CA GLY A 38 10.43 -4.40 -21.35
C GLY A 38 9.00 -4.35 -20.81
N LEU A 39 8.75 -4.76 -19.57
CA LEU A 39 7.46 -4.61 -18.92
C LEU A 39 7.23 -3.12 -18.59
N THR A 40 6.00 -2.63 -18.79
CA THR A 40 5.58 -1.31 -18.29
C THR A 40 5.39 -1.40 -16.78
N VAL A 41 5.96 -0.48 -16.03
CA VAL A 41 5.84 -0.43 -14.55
C VAL A 41 4.58 0.33 -14.10
N GLY A 42 4.38 0.43 -12.77
CA GLY A 42 3.23 1.10 -12.17
C GLY A 42 2.07 0.15 -11.84
N HIS A 43 1.39 0.42 -10.72
CA HIS A 43 0.37 -0.49 -10.19
C HIS A 43 -0.80 0.22 -9.48
N GLU A 44 -0.94 1.54 -9.68
CA GLU A 44 -1.98 2.34 -9.01
C GLU A 44 -2.86 3.03 -10.07
N PRO A 45 -3.84 2.30 -10.68
CA PRO A 45 -4.66 2.82 -11.77
C PRO A 45 -5.87 3.61 -11.27
N VAL A 46 -6.05 4.79 -11.84
CA VAL A 46 -7.33 5.53 -11.86
C VAL A 46 -7.67 5.78 -13.33
N GLY A 47 -8.89 5.51 -13.75
CA GLY A 47 -9.25 5.71 -15.14
C GLY A 47 -10.71 5.51 -15.45
N VAL A 48 -10.99 5.37 -16.73
CA VAL A 48 -12.33 5.08 -17.26
C VAL A 48 -12.31 3.77 -18.04
N ILE A 49 -13.40 3.03 -17.95
CA ILE A 49 -13.57 1.80 -18.71
C ILE A 49 -13.63 2.13 -20.19
N GLU A 50 -12.67 1.66 -20.95
CA GLU A 50 -12.63 1.80 -22.42
C GLU A 50 -13.35 0.64 -23.09
N LYS A 51 -13.15 -0.59 -22.58
CA LYS A 51 -13.76 -1.79 -23.13
C LYS A 51 -13.97 -2.86 -22.07
N LEU A 52 -15.10 -3.56 -22.12
CA LEU A 52 -15.44 -4.65 -21.23
C LEU A 52 -15.34 -6.01 -21.93
N GLY A 53 -14.89 -7.01 -21.19
CA GLY A 53 -15.00 -8.40 -21.59
C GLY A 53 -16.45 -8.88 -21.55
N SER A 54 -16.78 -9.85 -22.39
CA SER A 54 -18.18 -10.31 -22.60
C SER A 54 -18.85 -10.92 -21.36
N ALA A 55 -18.08 -11.36 -20.36
CA ALA A 55 -18.58 -11.93 -19.10
C ALA A 55 -18.61 -10.90 -17.95
N VAL A 56 -18.13 -9.67 -18.16
CA VAL A 56 -18.16 -8.63 -17.13
C VAL A 56 -19.52 -7.95 -17.13
N VAL A 57 -20.20 -7.92 -15.99
CA VAL A 57 -21.56 -7.38 -15.85
C VAL A 57 -21.64 -6.31 -14.78
N GLY A 58 -22.62 -5.40 -14.91
CA GLY A 58 -22.84 -4.33 -13.93
C GLY A 58 -21.89 -3.14 -14.05
N TYR A 59 -21.15 -3.03 -15.13
CA TYR A 59 -20.32 -1.90 -15.51
C TYR A 59 -20.72 -1.36 -16.88
N THR A 60 -20.32 -0.13 -17.17
CA THR A 60 -20.53 0.51 -18.48
C THR A 60 -19.23 1.13 -18.98
N GLU A 61 -19.01 1.09 -20.30
CA GLU A 61 -17.92 1.83 -20.93
C GLU A 61 -18.09 3.33 -20.65
N GLY A 62 -16.97 4.02 -20.40
CA GLY A 62 -16.97 5.41 -19.92
C GLY A 62 -17.13 5.58 -18.40
N GLN A 63 -17.41 4.53 -17.65
CA GLN A 63 -17.52 4.61 -16.18
C GLN A 63 -16.14 4.83 -15.53
N ARG A 64 -16.08 5.76 -14.55
CA ARG A 64 -14.86 6.01 -13.78
C ARG A 64 -14.64 4.91 -12.74
N VAL A 65 -13.42 4.38 -12.70
CA VAL A 65 -13.05 3.22 -11.87
C VAL A 65 -11.63 3.34 -11.33
N ILE A 66 -11.37 2.61 -10.25
CA ILE A 66 -10.03 2.23 -9.79
C ILE A 66 -9.93 0.70 -9.73
N ALA A 67 -8.70 0.19 -9.76
CA ALA A 67 -8.39 -1.19 -9.36
C ALA A 67 -7.29 -1.16 -8.30
N GLY A 68 -7.29 -2.16 -7.39
CA GLY A 68 -6.19 -2.29 -6.43
C GLY A 68 -4.87 -2.65 -7.13
N ALA A 69 -3.75 -2.32 -6.49
CA ALA A 69 -2.42 -2.75 -6.95
C ALA A 69 -2.33 -4.29 -7.04
N ILE A 70 -3.09 -4.96 -6.21
CA ILE A 70 -3.22 -6.42 -6.16
C ILE A 70 -4.54 -6.80 -6.83
N CYS A 71 -4.44 -7.58 -7.92
CA CYS A 71 -5.57 -8.03 -8.74
C CYS A 71 -5.62 -9.57 -8.80
N PRO A 72 -6.05 -10.24 -7.72
CA PRO A 72 -6.10 -11.68 -7.67
C PRO A 72 -7.30 -12.25 -8.45
N ASN A 73 -7.22 -13.52 -8.78
CA ASN A 73 -8.40 -14.31 -9.10
C ASN A 73 -9.07 -14.75 -7.79
N PHE A 74 -10.23 -14.17 -7.47
CA PHE A 74 -10.96 -14.48 -6.24
C PHE A 74 -11.57 -15.89 -6.20
N ASN A 75 -11.53 -16.64 -7.31
CA ASN A 75 -11.90 -18.05 -7.36
C ASN A 75 -10.72 -19.00 -7.05
N SER A 76 -9.52 -18.45 -6.81
CA SER A 76 -8.35 -19.25 -6.45
C SER A 76 -8.43 -19.75 -5.00
N TYR A 77 -7.73 -20.85 -4.71
CA TYR A 77 -7.61 -21.35 -3.34
C TYR A 77 -6.98 -20.33 -2.40
N ALA A 78 -5.93 -19.63 -2.83
CA ALA A 78 -5.29 -18.61 -2.01
C ALA A 78 -6.27 -17.51 -1.61
N ALA A 79 -7.12 -17.05 -2.54
CA ALA A 79 -8.10 -16.02 -2.24
C ALA A 79 -9.21 -16.53 -1.32
N GLN A 80 -9.70 -17.75 -1.54
CA GLN A 80 -10.75 -18.36 -0.70
C GLN A 80 -10.25 -18.72 0.70
N ASP A 81 -8.95 -18.98 0.86
CA ASP A 81 -8.29 -19.22 2.16
C ASP A 81 -7.88 -17.92 2.88
N GLY A 82 -8.28 -16.76 2.34
CA GLY A 82 -8.02 -15.46 2.98
C GLY A 82 -6.67 -14.82 2.65
N ALA A 83 -5.92 -15.35 1.69
CA ALA A 83 -4.63 -14.85 1.23
C ALA A 83 -4.63 -14.41 -0.25
N PRO A 84 -5.56 -13.54 -0.71
CA PRO A 84 -5.69 -13.21 -2.13
C PRO A 84 -4.43 -12.55 -2.72
N SER A 85 -3.65 -11.84 -1.92
CA SER A 85 -2.39 -11.23 -2.36
C SER A 85 -1.32 -12.27 -2.76
N GLN A 86 -1.50 -13.52 -2.38
CA GLN A 86 -0.60 -14.65 -2.68
C GLN A 86 -1.14 -15.54 -3.81
N ASP A 87 -2.08 -15.02 -4.60
CA ASP A 87 -2.70 -15.78 -5.71
C ASP A 87 -1.77 -15.91 -6.91
N GLY A 88 -1.29 -17.11 -7.16
CA GLY A 88 -0.53 -17.50 -8.36
C GLY A 88 -1.29 -18.46 -9.27
N SER A 89 -2.60 -18.57 -9.15
CA SER A 89 -3.40 -19.55 -9.91
C SER A 89 -3.24 -19.43 -11.44
N TYR A 90 -3.04 -18.21 -11.95
CA TYR A 90 -2.82 -17.93 -13.37
C TYR A 90 -1.41 -18.32 -13.89
N LEU A 91 -0.45 -18.63 -12.99
CA LEU A 91 0.86 -19.14 -13.35
C LEU A 91 0.82 -20.66 -13.63
N ILE A 92 -0.31 -21.33 -13.38
CA ILE A 92 -0.47 -22.75 -13.57
C ILE A 92 -0.94 -23.00 -15.01
N PRO A 93 -0.30 -23.92 -15.76
CA PRO A 93 -0.70 -24.22 -17.12
C PRO A 93 -2.17 -24.68 -17.21
N GLN A 94 -2.85 -24.26 -18.27
CA GLN A 94 -4.22 -24.70 -18.55
C GLN A 94 -4.31 -26.24 -18.58
N GLY A 95 -5.32 -26.80 -17.91
CA GLY A 95 -5.52 -28.25 -17.83
C GLY A 95 -4.86 -28.95 -16.66
N MET A 96 -3.97 -28.30 -15.93
CA MET A 96 -3.55 -28.77 -14.61
C MET A 96 -4.58 -28.34 -13.56
N CYS A 97 -4.89 -29.21 -12.61
CA CYS A 97 -5.71 -28.84 -11.47
C CYS A 97 -5.00 -27.74 -10.70
N GLY A 98 -5.38 -26.48 -10.96
CA GLY A 98 -4.78 -25.26 -10.43
C GLY A 98 -5.02 -25.05 -8.93
N CYS A 99 -5.28 -26.13 -8.24
CA CYS A 99 -5.80 -26.15 -6.90
C CYS A 99 -4.91 -25.50 -5.85
N HIS A 100 -3.62 -25.38 -6.11
CA HIS A 100 -2.65 -24.96 -5.10
C HIS A 100 -1.93 -23.66 -5.43
N GLY A 101 -2.51 -22.79 -6.24
CA GLY A 101 -1.91 -21.55 -6.76
C GLY A 101 -1.39 -20.54 -5.72
N PHE A 102 -0.95 -20.98 -4.55
CA PHE A 102 -0.23 -20.12 -3.60
C PHE A 102 1.16 -19.79 -4.15
N LYS A 103 1.39 -18.51 -4.39
CA LYS A 103 2.69 -18.00 -4.79
C LYS A 103 2.90 -16.63 -4.12
N ALA A 104 3.99 -16.52 -3.36
CA ALA A 104 4.31 -15.27 -2.67
C ALA A 104 4.28 -14.08 -3.64
N THR A 105 3.57 -13.03 -3.26
CA THR A 105 3.40 -11.77 -3.98
C THR A 105 2.73 -11.83 -5.35
N ALA A 106 2.26 -13.00 -5.81
CA ALA A 106 1.80 -13.16 -7.17
C ALA A 106 0.43 -12.50 -7.47
N GLY A 107 -0.34 -12.15 -6.46
CA GLY A 107 -1.52 -11.28 -6.62
C GLY A 107 -1.17 -9.87 -7.10
N TRP A 108 0.08 -9.43 -6.93
CA TRP A 108 0.60 -8.21 -7.53
C TRP A 108 0.97 -8.48 -8.98
N ARG A 109 0.08 -8.09 -9.90
CA ARG A 109 0.19 -8.37 -11.33
C ARG A 109 0.72 -7.18 -12.13
N PHE A 110 0.18 -5.98 -11.93
CA PHE A 110 0.57 -4.77 -12.66
C PHE A 110 2.04 -4.40 -12.42
N GLY A 111 2.79 -4.20 -13.51
CA GLY A 111 4.21 -3.84 -13.45
C GLY A 111 5.13 -4.92 -12.89
N ASN A 112 4.60 -6.11 -12.62
CA ASN A 112 5.34 -7.28 -12.13
C ASN A 112 5.20 -8.47 -13.10
N LEU A 113 3.99 -8.84 -13.47
CA LEU A 113 3.71 -10.02 -14.28
C LEU A 113 3.00 -9.67 -15.59
N ILE A 114 2.30 -8.58 -15.63
CA ILE A 114 1.69 -7.96 -16.80
C ILE A 114 2.08 -6.48 -16.87
N ASP A 115 1.90 -5.86 -18.03
CA ASP A 115 2.12 -4.43 -18.17
C ASP A 115 1.32 -3.64 -17.14
N GLY A 116 1.98 -2.64 -16.55
CA GLY A 116 1.47 -1.82 -15.47
C GLY A 116 0.79 -0.54 -15.93
N THR A 117 0.57 0.34 -14.97
CA THR A 117 -0.34 1.48 -15.08
C THR A 117 0.29 2.78 -15.57
N GLN A 118 1.64 2.85 -15.69
CA GLN A 118 2.32 4.03 -16.24
C GLN A 118 2.27 3.99 -17.78
N ALA A 119 1.06 4.04 -18.31
CA ALA A 119 0.69 3.96 -19.71
C ALA A 119 -0.65 4.67 -19.95
N GLU A 120 -1.04 4.84 -21.21
CA GLU A 120 -2.37 5.36 -21.57
C GLU A 120 -3.48 4.35 -21.29
N TYR A 121 -3.19 3.05 -21.40
CA TYR A 121 -4.13 1.95 -21.20
C TYR A 121 -3.52 0.84 -20.35
N VAL A 122 -4.36 0.20 -19.54
CA VAL A 122 -4.01 -1.00 -18.78
C VAL A 122 -5.12 -2.04 -18.87
N LEU A 123 -4.75 -3.30 -18.96
CA LEU A 123 -5.69 -4.42 -18.86
C LEU A 123 -5.87 -4.81 -17.39
N VAL A 124 -7.08 -4.70 -16.88
CA VAL A 124 -7.44 -5.19 -15.54
C VAL A 124 -8.00 -6.61 -15.66
N PRO A 125 -7.28 -7.61 -15.18
CA PRO A 125 -7.75 -8.99 -15.21
C PRO A 125 -8.82 -9.22 -14.15
N ASP A 126 -9.70 -10.21 -14.41
CA ASP A 126 -10.80 -10.58 -13.50
C ASP A 126 -11.58 -9.34 -13.03
N ALA A 127 -11.96 -8.48 -13.98
CA ALA A 127 -12.48 -7.13 -13.75
C ALA A 127 -13.71 -7.11 -12.82
N GLN A 128 -14.55 -8.15 -12.89
CA GLN A 128 -15.73 -8.28 -12.04
C GLN A 128 -15.41 -8.22 -10.54
N ALA A 129 -14.24 -8.71 -10.15
CA ALA A 129 -13.80 -8.76 -8.75
C ALA A 129 -12.80 -7.64 -8.41
N ASN A 130 -12.15 -7.05 -9.40
CA ASN A 130 -11.03 -6.13 -9.18
C ASN A 130 -11.33 -4.66 -9.50
N LEU A 131 -12.34 -4.35 -10.33
CA LEU A 131 -12.73 -2.97 -10.60
C LEU A 131 -13.70 -2.44 -9.54
N ALA A 132 -13.46 -1.21 -9.08
CA ALA A 132 -14.36 -0.50 -8.19
C ALA A 132 -14.79 0.84 -8.83
N PRO A 133 -16.10 1.08 -8.99
CA PRO A 133 -16.62 2.37 -9.43
C PRO A 133 -16.25 3.48 -8.46
N ILE A 134 -15.80 4.62 -9.00
CA ILE A 134 -15.51 5.82 -8.19
C ILE A 134 -16.85 6.51 -7.87
N PRO A 135 -17.17 6.76 -6.59
CA PRO A 135 -18.34 7.51 -6.21
C PRO A 135 -18.34 8.92 -6.80
N ASP A 136 -19.52 9.43 -7.12
CA ASP A 136 -19.67 10.81 -7.54
C ASP A 136 -19.14 11.78 -6.46
N GLY A 137 -18.49 12.85 -6.91
CA GLY A 137 -17.93 13.88 -6.03
C GLY A 137 -16.48 13.62 -5.59
N LEU A 138 -15.91 12.44 -5.82
CA LEU A 138 -14.47 12.19 -5.60
C LEU A 138 -13.67 12.46 -6.89
N THR A 139 -12.55 13.16 -6.75
CA THR A 139 -11.60 13.41 -7.84
C THR A 139 -10.64 12.23 -8.01
N ASP A 140 -9.94 12.18 -9.15
CA ASP A 140 -8.94 11.16 -9.43
C ASP A 140 -7.78 11.23 -8.42
N GLU A 141 -7.33 12.44 -8.05
CA GLU A 141 -6.26 12.65 -7.07
C GLU A 141 -6.65 12.16 -5.66
N GLN A 142 -7.90 12.34 -5.27
CA GLN A 142 -8.38 11.86 -3.97
C GLN A 142 -8.37 10.34 -3.88
N VAL A 143 -8.78 9.64 -4.95
CA VAL A 143 -8.84 8.17 -4.97
C VAL A 143 -7.53 7.51 -5.36
N LEU A 144 -6.56 8.27 -5.89
CA LEU A 144 -5.27 7.75 -6.37
C LEU A 144 -4.49 6.97 -5.31
N MET A 145 -4.70 7.31 -4.03
CA MET A 145 -4.02 6.63 -2.92
C MET A 145 -4.66 5.28 -2.54
N CYS A 146 -5.92 5.02 -2.94
CA CYS A 146 -6.64 3.81 -2.56
C CYS A 146 -6.02 2.51 -3.10
N PRO A 147 -5.56 2.44 -4.37
CA PRO A 147 -5.05 1.21 -4.97
C PRO A 147 -3.94 0.53 -4.18
N ASP A 148 -3.02 1.28 -3.60
CA ASP A 148 -1.87 0.75 -2.87
C ASP A 148 -1.69 1.37 -1.49
N ILE A 149 -1.23 2.61 -1.39
CA ILE A 149 -0.70 3.14 -0.13
C ILE A 149 -1.74 3.25 0.98
N MET A 150 -2.96 3.66 0.67
CA MET A 150 -4.05 3.65 1.64
C MET A 150 -4.44 2.22 2.01
N SER A 151 -4.54 1.33 1.02
CA SER A 151 -4.86 -0.08 1.27
C SER A 151 -3.81 -0.75 2.16
N THR A 152 -2.53 -0.54 1.86
CA THR A 152 -1.40 -1.09 2.61
C THR A 152 -1.32 -0.48 4.02
N GLY A 153 -1.37 0.84 4.14
CA GLY A 153 -1.28 1.52 5.43
C GLY A 153 -2.44 1.15 6.37
N PHE A 154 -3.66 1.10 5.85
CA PHE A 154 -4.83 0.67 6.63
C PHE A 154 -4.75 -0.81 7.02
N LYS A 155 -4.21 -1.67 6.13
CA LYS A 155 -3.96 -3.07 6.48
C LYS A 155 -2.95 -3.19 7.61
N GLY A 156 -1.94 -2.33 7.63
CA GLY A 156 -1.00 -2.25 8.75
C GLY A 156 -1.69 -1.94 10.07
N ALA A 157 -2.60 -0.97 10.07
CA ALA A 157 -3.38 -0.61 11.26
C ALA A 157 -4.34 -1.75 11.68
N GLU A 158 -5.01 -2.40 10.72
CA GLU A 158 -5.85 -3.58 10.97
C GLU A 158 -5.04 -4.73 11.58
N ASN A 159 -3.86 -5.04 11.04
CA ASN A 159 -3.00 -6.12 11.50
C ASN A 159 -2.30 -5.81 12.84
N ALA A 160 -2.21 -4.55 13.22
CA ALA A 160 -1.74 -4.12 14.53
C ALA A 160 -2.74 -4.48 15.67
N ASN A 161 -3.93 -4.98 15.33
CA ASN A 161 -5.01 -5.35 16.25
C ASN A 161 -5.40 -4.21 17.20
N ILE A 162 -5.45 -2.99 16.68
CA ILE A 162 -5.73 -1.77 17.44
C ILE A 162 -7.10 -1.86 18.07
N ARG A 163 -7.18 -1.52 19.37
CA ARG A 163 -8.41 -1.40 20.14
C ARG A 163 -8.66 0.05 20.53
N ILE A 164 -9.89 0.38 20.82
CA ILE A 164 -10.24 1.71 21.36
C ILE A 164 -9.43 1.96 22.64
N GLY A 165 -8.70 3.08 22.67
CA GLY A 165 -7.88 3.45 23.81
C GLY A 165 -6.40 3.06 23.72
N ASP A 166 -5.98 2.33 22.70
CA ASP A 166 -4.60 1.89 22.54
C ASP A 166 -3.63 3.04 22.24
N THR A 167 -2.37 2.84 22.64
CA THR A 167 -1.20 3.60 22.19
C THR A 167 -0.53 2.86 21.05
N VAL A 168 -0.34 3.53 19.92
CA VAL A 168 0.22 2.96 18.68
C VAL A 168 1.43 3.78 18.25
N VAL A 169 2.52 3.10 17.90
CA VAL A 169 3.70 3.76 17.29
C VAL A 169 3.76 3.42 15.81
N VAL A 170 4.00 4.42 14.97
CA VAL A 170 4.18 4.22 13.51
C VAL A 170 5.57 4.67 13.12
N PHE A 171 6.41 3.73 12.69
CA PHE A 171 7.79 3.97 12.26
C PHE A 171 7.83 4.22 10.76
N ALA A 172 8.47 5.33 10.40
CA ALA A 172 8.53 5.95 9.07
C ALA A 172 7.19 6.57 8.62
N GLN A 173 7.26 7.86 8.26
CA GLN A 173 6.12 8.66 7.81
C GLN A 173 6.23 8.98 6.30
N GLY A 174 6.61 7.96 5.52
CA GLY A 174 6.37 7.96 4.09
C GLY A 174 4.87 7.79 3.79
N PRO A 175 4.43 7.78 2.53
CA PRO A 175 3.01 7.70 2.17
C PRO A 175 2.26 6.54 2.85
N ILE A 176 2.87 5.35 2.95
CA ILE A 176 2.29 4.18 3.65
C ILE A 176 2.16 4.44 5.15
N GLY A 177 3.21 4.97 5.79
CA GLY A 177 3.17 5.27 7.24
C GLY A 177 2.16 6.35 7.59
N LEU A 178 2.04 7.40 6.77
CA LEU A 178 1.01 8.43 6.93
C LEU A 178 -0.41 7.84 6.84
N CYS A 179 -0.66 6.94 5.87
CA CYS A 179 -1.92 6.22 5.80
C CYS A 179 -2.13 5.27 6.99
N ALA A 180 -1.06 4.61 7.49
CA ALA A 180 -1.15 3.77 8.69
C ALA A 180 -1.48 4.60 9.94
N THR A 181 -0.90 5.80 10.08
CA THR A 181 -1.22 6.78 11.14
C THR A 181 -2.71 7.16 11.10
N ALA A 182 -3.24 7.50 9.92
CA ALA A 182 -4.66 7.79 9.75
C ALA A 182 -5.55 6.56 10.04
N GLY A 183 -5.14 5.39 9.58
CA GLY A 183 -5.83 4.13 9.84
C GLY A 183 -5.90 3.82 11.34
N ALA A 184 -4.80 4.00 12.08
CA ALA A 184 -4.75 3.83 13.53
C ALA A 184 -5.74 4.76 14.24
N ARG A 185 -5.81 6.02 13.81
CA ARG A 185 -6.79 6.99 14.35
C ARG A 185 -8.22 6.55 14.13
N LEU A 186 -8.55 6.12 12.92
CA LEU A 186 -9.90 5.67 12.58
C LEU A 186 -10.31 4.38 13.31
N LEU A 187 -9.35 3.52 13.67
CA LEU A 187 -9.60 2.30 14.44
C LEU A 187 -9.73 2.54 15.95
N GLY A 188 -9.48 3.77 16.43
CA GLY A 188 -9.74 4.15 17.82
C GLY A 188 -8.51 4.22 18.71
N ALA A 189 -7.29 4.24 18.17
CA ALA A 189 -6.11 4.60 18.94
C ALA A 189 -6.27 5.99 19.53
N THR A 190 -5.93 6.16 20.81
CA THR A 190 -6.04 7.44 21.53
C THR A 190 -4.71 8.14 21.69
N THR A 191 -3.60 7.43 21.51
CA THR A 191 -2.26 7.99 21.45
C THR A 191 -1.53 7.40 20.27
N ILE A 192 -1.24 8.22 19.28
CA ILE A 192 -0.49 7.81 18.08
C ILE A 192 0.83 8.55 18.04
N ILE A 193 1.91 7.78 18.11
CA ILE A 193 3.29 8.30 18.09
C ILE A 193 3.86 8.05 16.70
N ALA A 194 4.09 9.11 15.94
CA ALA A 194 4.69 9.05 14.62
C ALA A 194 6.21 9.28 14.71
N VAL A 195 6.99 8.37 14.12
CA VAL A 195 8.46 8.41 14.12
C VAL A 195 8.98 8.58 12.71
N ASP A 196 9.81 9.58 12.47
CA ASP A 196 10.53 9.82 11.21
C ASP A 196 11.79 10.67 11.46
N GLY A 197 12.68 10.77 10.48
CA GLY A 197 13.83 11.69 10.51
C GLY A 197 13.61 12.97 9.70
N ASN A 198 12.39 13.22 9.20
CA ASN A 198 12.02 14.37 8.38
C ASN A 198 10.87 15.13 9.03
N ASP A 199 11.16 16.34 9.52
CA ASP A 199 10.19 17.17 10.24
C ASP A 199 8.99 17.59 9.37
N HIS A 200 9.17 17.72 8.05
CA HIS A 200 8.05 18.00 7.14
C HIS A 200 7.04 16.82 7.14
N ARG A 201 7.52 15.58 7.07
CA ARG A 201 6.67 14.38 7.15
C ARG A 201 6.00 14.25 8.51
N LEU A 202 6.71 14.56 9.58
CA LEU A 202 6.14 14.58 10.93
C LEU A 202 5.04 15.63 11.07
N GLY A 203 5.18 16.82 10.46
CA GLY A 203 4.11 17.82 10.40
C GLY A 203 2.88 17.35 9.62
N ILE A 204 3.06 16.52 8.58
CA ILE A 204 1.94 15.88 7.88
C ILE A 204 1.31 14.77 8.74
N ALA A 205 2.13 13.99 9.44
CA ALA A 205 1.63 12.95 10.34
C ALA A 205 0.68 13.51 11.42
N GLN A 206 0.97 14.70 11.96
CA GLN A 206 0.05 15.40 12.87
C GLN A 206 -1.31 15.69 12.20
N LYS A 207 -1.30 16.16 10.95
CA LYS A 207 -2.54 16.39 10.19
C LYS A 207 -3.29 15.09 9.90
N MET A 208 -2.57 13.97 9.80
CA MET A 208 -3.13 12.62 9.60
C MET A 208 -3.60 11.96 10.90
N GLY A 209 -3.40 12.61 12.04
CA GLY A 209 -3.92 12.16 13.33
C GLY A 209 -2.89 11.68 14.34
N ALA A 210 -1.59 11.91 14.12
CA ALA A 210 -0.57 11.66 15.14
C ALA A 210 -0.70 12.67 16.29
N ASP A 211 -0.69 12.16 17.53
CA ASP A 211 -0.75 12.98 18.74
C ASP A 211 0.65 13.44 19.19
N VAL A 212 1.66 12.60 18.92
CA VAL A 212 3.07 12.86 19.24
C VAL A 212 3.92 12.56 18.01
N THR A 213 4.92 13.41 17.78
CA THR A 213 5.91 13.21 16.72
C THR A 213 7.30 13.12 17.32
N LEU A 214 8.07 12.11 16.92
CA LEU A 214 9.44 11.91 17.36
C LEU A 214 10.37 11.88 16.15
N ASN A 215 11.31 12.83 16.12
CA ASN A 215 12.40 12.83 15.15
C ASN A 215 13.57 12.04 15.73
N PHE A 216 13.86 10.86 15.17
CA PHE A 216 14.92 9.97 15.64
C PHE A 216 16.34 10.57 15.55
N LYS A 217 16.51 11.69 14.84
CA LYS A 217 17.78 12.41 14.80
C LYS A 217 18.01 13.28 16.04
N ASN A 218 16.94 13.56 16.79
CA ASN A 218 16.95 14.51 17.91
C ASN A 218 16.77 13.85 19.27
N CYS A 219 16.36 12.57 19.32
CA CYS A 219 16.10 11.86 20.58
C CYS A 219 16.32 10.34 20.44
N ASP A 220 16.48 9.66 21.56
CA ASP A 220 16.31 8.22 21.64
C ASP A 220 14.81 7.94 21.62
N VAL A 221 14.34 7.34 20.52
CA VAL A 221 12.92 7.10 20.28
C VAL A 221 12.34 6.10 21.28
N ILE A 222 13.10 5.06 21.64
CA ILE A 222 12.62 4.05 22.58
C ILE A 222 12.45 4.63 23.98
N ASP A 223 13.41 5.41 24.44
CA ASP A 223 13.34 6.09 25.73
C ASP A 223 12.15 7.05 25.79
N GLU A 224 11.90 7.81 24.73
CA GLU A 224 10.75 8.73 24.67
C GLU A 224 9.42 7.96 24.65
N ILE A 225 9.31 6.87 23.91
CA ILE A 225 8.10 6.02 23.91
C ILE A 225 7.87 5.43 25.31
N MET A 226 8.91 4.97 25.98
CA MET A 226 8.81 4.46 27.35
C MET A 226 8.36 5.55 28.33
N LYS A 227 8.85 6.78 28.23
CA LYS A 227 8.37 7.91 29.06
C LYS A 227 6.89 8.20 28.80
N ILE A 228 6.47 8.31 27.53
CA ILE A 228 5.08 8.57 27.15
C ILE A 228 4.14 7.48 27.67
N THR A 229 4.59 6.23 27.69
CA THR A 229 3.79 5.07 28.10
C THR A 229 3.98 4.68 29.59
N GLY A 230 4.68 5.50 30.38
CA GLY A 230 4.95 5.22 31.79
C GLY A 230 5.80 3.97 32.02
N GLY A 231 6.70 3.63 31.14
CA GLY A 231 7.57 2.45 31.17
C GLY A 231 6.91 1.14 30.66
N ARG A 232 5.64 1.19 30.26
CA ARG A 232 4.88 0.02 29.80
C ARG A 232 5.23 -0.43 28.38
N GLY A 233 5.55 0.50 27.50
CA GLY A 233 5.59 0.33 26.05
C GLY A 233 4.22 0.51 25.39
N ALA A 234 4.20 0.67 24.09
CA ALA A 234 2.99 0.82 23.29
C ALA A 234 2.20 -0.50 23.17
N ASP A 235 0.90 -0.40 22.90
CA ASP A 235 0.05 -1.58 22.70
C ASP A 235 0.38 -2.27 21.37
N SER A 236 0.72 -1.47 20.34
CA SER A 236 1.18 -1.97 19.05
C SER A 236 2.13 -1.00 18.37
N ALA A 237 2.89 -1.53 17.41
CA ALA A 237 3.72 -0.75 16.51
C ALA A 237 3.46 -1.15 15.04
N ILE A 238 3.55 -0.17 14.15
CA ILE A 238 3.48 -0.38 12.70
C ILE A 238 4.81 0.03 12.11
N GLU A 239 5.47 -0.88 11.41
CA GLU A 239 6.73 -0.66 10.71
C GLU A 239 6.44 -0.49 9.20
N ALA A 240 6.78 0.66 8.62
CA ALA A 240 6.40 1.05 7.27
C ALA A 240 7.60 1.47 6.40
N LEU A 241 8.80 0.91 6.65
CA LEU A 241 10.01 1.20 5.88
C LEU A 241 10.67 -0.06 5.30
N GLY A 242 10.91 -1.08 6.13
CA GLY A 242 11.57 -2.32 5.69
C GLY A 242 13.07 -2.36 5.97
N THR A 243 13.52 -1.88 7.13
CA THR A 243 14.92 -1.99 7.55
C THR A 243 15.06 -2.74 8.87
N GLN A 244 16.24 -3.33 9.11
CA GLN A 244 16.56 -3.96 10.39
C GLN A 244 16.36 -2.97 11.56
N ALA A 245 16.81 -1.73 11.39
CA ALA A 245 16.76 -0.73 12.46
C ALA A 245 15.30 -0.36 12.83
N THR A 246 14.42 -0.15 11.85
CA THR A 246 13.01 0.18 12.11
C THR A 246 12.24 -1.01 12.66
N PHE A 247 12.51 -2.22 12.16
CA PHE A 247 11.91 -3.44 12.68
C PHE A 247 12.28 -3.67 14.16
N GLU A 248 13.56 -3.59 14.50
CA GLU A 248 14.03 -3.74 15.87
C GLU A 248 13.46 -2.66 16.79
N SER A 249 13.47 -1.40 16.37
CA SER A 249 12.91 -0.29 17.14
C SER A 249 11.40 -0.48 17.37
N ALA A 250 10.67 -0.93 16.36
CA ALA A 250 9.24 -1.21 16.48
C ALA A 250 8.98 -2.35 17.48
N LEU A 251 9.78 -3.41 17.43
CA LEU A 251 9.66 -4.52 18.38
C LEU A 251 10.00 -4.10 19.82
N ARG A 252 11.03 -3.27 20.01
CA ARG A 252 11.43 -2.75 21.33
C ARG A 252 10.46 -1.73 21.92
N SER A 253 9.65 -1.09 21.08
CA SER A 253 8.70 -0.05 21.51
C SER A 253 7.41 -0.60 22.09
N ILE A 254 7.08 -1.87 21.83
CA ILE A 254 5.82 -2.47 22.27
C ILE A 254 5.96 -3.17 23.64
N LYS A 255 4.86 -3.18 24.38
CA LYS A 255 4.76 -3.93 25.64
C LYS A 255 4.82 -5.44 25.41
N PRO A 256 5.14 -6.24 26.43
CA PRO A 256 4.90 -7.69 26.38
C PRO A 256 3.44 -7.98 26.00
N GLY A 257 3.21 -8.96 25.13
CA GLY A 257 1.90 -9.27 24.55
C GLY A 257 1.44 -8.31 23.45
N GLY A 258 2.25 -7.28 23.12
CA GLY A 258 1.96 -6.32 22.07
C GLY A 258 2.08 -6.89 20.65
N THR A 259 1.62 -6.12 19.69
CA THR A 259 1.61 -6.52 18.26
C THR A 259 2.52 -5.61 17.42
N LEU A 260 3.45 -6.20 16.70
CA LEU A 260 4.19 -5.55 15.61
C LEU A 260 3.50 -5.88 14.27
N SER A 261 3.04 -4.87 13.57
CA SER A 261 2.56 -4.97 12.18
C SER A 261 3.63 -4.45 11.24
N SER A 262 4.25 -5.32 10.46
CA SER A 262 5.32 -4.97 9.52
C SER A 262 4.78 -4.93 8.09
N LEU A 263 4.94 -3.78 7.44
CA LEU A 263 4.53 -3.49 6.07
C LEU A 263 5.74 -3.30 5.14
N GLY A 264 6.93 -3.13 5.72
CA GLY A 264 8.13 -2.85 4.98
C GLY A 264 8.54 -3.98 4.03
N VAL A 265 9.17 -3.62 2.91
CA VAL A 265 9.80 -4.57 1.98
C VAL A 265 11.27 -4.65 2.34
N TYR A 266 11.71 -5.80 2.80
CA TYR A 266 13.08 -6.02 3.25
C TYR A 266 13.95 -6.54 2.10
N SER A 267 15.16 -5.99 1.99
CA SER A 267 16.18 -6.41 1.02
C SER A 267 17.30 -7.26 1.65
N GLU A 268 17.30 -7.40 2.98
CA GLU A 268 18.29 -8.14 3.75
C GLU A 268 17.60 -8.99 4.83
N ASP A 269 18.34 -9.96 5.38
CA ASP A 269 17.86 -10.83 6.45
C ASP A 269 17.56 -10.03 7.73
N LEU A 270 16.42 -10.31 8.35
CA LEU A 270 16.07 -9.76 9.65
C LEU A 270 16.65 -10.58 10.78
N LYS A 271 17.26 -9.90 11.75
CA LYS A 271 17.73 -10.48 13.02
C LYS A 271 16.81 -9.98 14.14
N ILE A 272 16.32 -10.91 14.95
CA ILE A 272 15.52 -10.58 16.14
C ILE A 272 16.45 -10.68 17.36
N PRO A 273 16.81 -9.54 17.99
CA PRO A 273 17.64 -9.56 19.18
C PRO A 273 16.90 -10.22 20.34
N LEU A 274 17.61 -11.07 21.08
CA LEU A 274 17.04 -11.84 22.20
C LEU A 274 16.31 -10.95 23.22
N SER A 275 16.90 -9.80 23.55
CA SER A 275 16.33 -8.85 24.51
C SER A 275 15.05 -8.13 24.01
N ALA A 276 14.95 -7.86 22.71
CA ALA A 276 13.77 -7.22 22.12
C ALA A 276 12.58 -8.18 22.05
N PHE A 277 12.84 -9.48 22.07
CA PHE A 277 11.86 -10.54 21.89
C PHE A 277 11.58 -11.31 23.19
N ALA A 278 12.14 -10.88 24.33
CA ALA A 278 12.06 -11.57 25.62
C ALA A 278 12.40 -13.07 25.50
N ALA A 279 13.43 -13.43 24.74
CA ALA A 279 13.83 -14.80 24.44
C ALA A 279 12.70 -15.68 23.83
N GLY A 280 11.73 -15.07 23.14
CA GLY A 280 10.56 -15.77 22.61
C GLY A 280 9.41 -15.94 23.60
N LEU A 281 9.52 -15.40 24.81
CA LEU A 281 8.56 -15.61 25.89
C LEU A 281 7.70 -14.36 26.21
N GLY A 282 7.80 -13.33 25.37
CA GLY A 282 7.09 -12.06 25.60
C GLY A 282 5.68 -12.00 25.02
N ASP A 283 5.10 -13.10 24.54
CA ASP A 283 3.76 -13.17 23.92
C ASP A 283 3.55 -12.19 22.76
N HIS A 284 4.64 -11.73 22.15
CA HIS A 284 4.60 -10.79 21.02
C HIS A 284 3.97 -11.44 19.78
N LYS A 285 3.21 -10.64 19.03
CA LYS A 285 2.67 -10.99 17.72
C LYS A 285 3.39 -10.19 16.65
N ILE A 286 3.87 -10.88 15.62
CA ILE A 286 4.51 -10.25 14.47
C ILE A 286 3.66 -10.59 13.24
N ASN A 287 2.97 -9.62 12.71
CA ASN A 287 2.09 -9.76 11.56
C ASN A 287 2.70 -9.06 10.35
N THR A 288 2.69 -9.72 9.22
CA THR A 288 3.10 -9.15 7.93
C THR A 288 1.92 -9.10 6.98
N ALA A 289 1.95 -8.22 6.00
CA ALA A 289 0.94 -8.18 4.95
C ALA A 289 1.50 -7.61 3.65
N LEU A 290 1.05 -8.17 2.53
CA LEU A 290 1.04 -7.50 1.25
C LEU A 290 -0.28 -6.74 1.11
N CYS A 291 -0.28 -5.65 0.35
CA CYS A 291 -1.44 -4.82 0.04
C CYS A 291 -2.68 -5.65 -0.28
N PRO A 292 -3.81 -5.47 0.40
CA PRO A 292 -5.07 -6.08 0.00
C PRO A 292 -5.62 -5.43 -1.27
N GLY A 293 -6.12 -6.26 -2.19
CA GLY A 293 -6.78 -5.81 -3.41
C GLY A 293 -8.27 -6.17 -3.45
N GLY A 294 -8.84 -6.01 -4.65
CA GLY A 294 -10.23 -6.34 -4.93
C GLY A 294 -11.21 -5.19 -4.76
N LYS A 295 -12.32 -5.29 -5.46
CA LYS A 295 -13.34 -4.24 -5.57
C LYS A 295 -13.92 -3.80 -4.22
N GLU A 296 -14.17 -4.74 -3.31
CA GLU A 296 -14.75 -4.43 -2.01
C GLU A 296 -13.77 -3.65 -1.11
N ARG A 297 -12.48 -3.98 -1.17
CA ARG A 297 -11.45 -3.19 -0.48
C ARG A 297 -11.43 -1.76 -1.00
N MET A 298 -11.41 -1.57 -2.30
CA MET A 298 -11.41 -0.25 -2.93
C MET A 298 -12.67 0.55 -2.57
N ARG A 299 -13.84 -0.07 -2.64
CA ARG A 299 -15.11 0.56 -2.27
C ARG A 299 -15.08 1.07 -0.81
N ARG A 300 -14.60 0.28 0.13
CA ARG A 300 -14.52 0.67 1.55
C ARG A 300 -13.57 1.85 1.76
N LEU A 301 -12.41 1.84 1.10
CA LEU A 301 -11.45 2.94 1.20
C LEU A 301 -12.03 4.24 0.62
N MET A 302 -12.65 4.18 -0.56
CA MET A 302 -13.32 5.35 -1.15
C MET A 302 -14.47 5.87 -0.30
N ASN A 303 -15.19 5.02 0.42
CA ASN A 303 -16.22 5.45 1.36
C ASN A 303 -15.65 6.25 2.54
N VAL A 304 -14.44 5.93 3.02
CA VAL A 304 -13.76 6.75 4.04
C VAL A 304 -13.49 8.15 3.50
N LEU A 305 -13.02 8.26 2.26
CA LEU A 305 -12.77 9.55 1.61
C LEU A 305 -14.09 10.33 1.38
N ALA A 306 -15.12 9.67 0.84
CA ALA A 306 -16.42 10.26 0.59
C ALA A 306 -17.12 10.77 1.88
N SER A 307 -16.79 10.17 3.03
CA SER A 307 -17.29 10.62 4.34
C SER A 307 -16.57 11.85 4.91
N ASN A 308 -15.58 12.40 4.19
CA ASN A 308 -14.73 13.52 4.60
C ASN A 308 -14.00 13.31 5.94
N ARG A 309 -13.78 12.06 6.35
CA ARG A 309 -13.00 11.73 7.56
C ARG A 309 -11.50 11.76 7.34
N LEU A 310 -11.07 11.74 6.10
CA LEU A 310 -9.68 11.72 5.68
C LEU A 310 -9.57 12.39 4.32
N ASP A 311 -8.59 13.28 4.17
CA ASP A 311 -8.18 13.85 2.89
C ASP A 311 -6.78 13.35 2.53
N LEU A 312 -6.68 12.54 1.50
CA LEU A 312 -5.41 12.03 0.97
C LEU A 312 -4.88 12.85 -0.20
N GLY A 313 -5.63 13.83 -0.68
CA GLY A 313 -5.17 14.75 -1.73
C GLY A 313 -3.89 15.49 -1.31
N LEU A 314 -3.71 15.73 -0.01
CA LEU A 314 -2.50 16.34 0.53
C LEU A 314 -1.21 15.52 0.33
N LEU A 315 -1.33 14.23 0.01
CA LEU A 315 -0.18 13.38 -0.29
C LEU A 315 0.30 13.51 -1.73
N VAL A 316 -0.56 13.98 -2.65
CA VAL A 316 -0.20 14.26 -4.04
C VAL A 316 0.50 15.62 -4.10
N THR A 317 1.80 15.61 -3.96
CA THR A 317 2.62 16.83 -3.87
C THR A 317 3.04 17.37 -5.24
N HIS A 318 3.13 16.52 -6.25
CA HIS A 318 3.62 16.87 -7.59
C HIS A 318 2.76 16.19 -8.67
N GLN A 319 2.75 16.79 -9.84
CA GLN A 319 2.01 16.30 -11.00
C GLN A 319 2.86 16.45 -12.26
N TYR A 320 2.92 15.39 -13.08
CA TYR A 320 3.64 15.35 -14.34
C TYR A 320 2.79 14.71 -15.45
N LYS A 321 3.11 15.03 -16.69
CA LYS A 321 2.63 14.26 -17.84
C LYS A 321 3.41 12.95 -17.98
N LEU A 322 2.82 11.96 -18.63
CA LEU A 322 3.51 10.69 -18.90
C LEU A 322 4.81 10.90 -19.71
N ASP A 323 4.81 11.85 -20.64
CA ASP A 323 5.98 12.18 -21.46
C ASP A 323 7.15 12.72 -20.61
N ASP A 324 6.87 13.31 -19.47
CA ASP A 324 7.86 13.84 -18.52
C ASP A 324 8.23 12.85 -17.40
N ILE A 325 7.89 11.57 -17.56
CA ILE A 325 8.01 10.56 -16.49
C ILE A 325 9.45 10.39 -15.99
N VAL A 326 10.47 10.62 -16.84
CA VAL A 326 11.88 10.54 -16.44
C VAL A 326 12.21 11.61 -15.40
N ALA A 327 11.73 12.85 -15.59
CA ALA A 327 11.91 13.93 -14.62
C ALA A 327 11.13 13.66 -13.32
N ALA A 328 9.94 13.07 -13.42
CA ALA A 328 9.14 12.66 -12.28
C ALA A 328 9.86 11.59 -11.42
N TYR A 329 10.48 10.59 -12.08
CA TYR A 329 11.30 9.59 -11.38
C TYR A 329 12.54 10.18 -10.75
N ASP A 330 13.23 11.11 -11.40
CA ASP A 330 14.42 11.77 -10.85
C ASP A 330 14.06 12.57 -9.59
N LEU A 331 12.94 13.31 -9.61
CA LEU A 331 12.42 14.00 -8.42
C LEU A 331 12.10 13.01 -7.29
N PHE A 332 11.33 11.98 -7.61
CA PHE A 332 10.82 11.03 -6.61
C PHE A 332 11.93 10.17 -6.01
N ALA A 333 12.82 9.60 -6.83
CA ALA A 333 13.89 8.73 -6.37
C ALA A 333 14.90 9.44 -5.46
N HIS A 334 15.13 10.74 -5.69
CA HIS A 334 16.03 11.55 -4.85
C HIS A 334 15.31 12.29 -3.72
N GLN A 335 14.02 12.07 -3.53
CA GLN A 335 13.19 12.67 -2.46
C GLN A 335 13.37 14.20 -2.34
N ARG A 336 13.44 14.90 -3.47
CA ARG A 336 13.60 16.34 -3.53
C ARG A 336 12.27 17.07 -3.39
N ASP A 337 12.33 18.37 -3.10
CA ASP A 337 11.19 19.29 -3.05
C ASP A 337 10.01 18.82 -2.19
N GLY A 338 10.30 18.08 -1.11
CA GLY A 338 9.26 17.58 -0.19
C GLY A 338 8.33 16.54 -0.81
N VAL A 339 8.74 15.88 -1.90
CA VAL A 339 7.90 14.91 -2.62
C VAL A 339 7.43 13.77 -1.71
N LEU A 340 6.12 13.48 -1.77
CA LEU A 340 5.48 12.31 -1.18
C LEU A 340 4.95 11.39 -2.26
N LYS A 341 4.03 11.88 -3.10
CA LYS A 341 3.51 11.16 -4.26
C LYS A 341 3.47 12.07 -5.48
N VAL A 342 3.74 11.49 -6.62
CA VAL A 342 3.72 12.17 -7.92
C VAL A 342 2.58 11.60 -8.75
N ALA A 343 1.57 12.41 -9.05
CA ALA A 343 0.53 12.03 -9.99
C ALA A 343 1.08 12.11 -11.42
N ILE A 344 0.86 11.06 -12.19
CA ILE A 344 1.22 10.99 -13.62
C ILE A 344 -0.07 10.97 -14.44
N LYS A 345 -0.21 11.93 -15.33
CA LYS A 345 -1.35 12.04 -16.26
C LYS A 345 -0.90 11.69 -17.67
N PRO A 346 -1.45 10.62 -18.26
CA PRO A 346 -1.09 10.20 -19.61
C PRO A 346 -1.50 11.20 -20.70
N GLN A 347 -2.50 12.06 -20.42
CA GLN A 347 -3.02 13.07 -21.38
C GLN A 347 -3.05 14.45 -20.76
#